data_2c93b4020bdfa28fad1039d0598809c2
#
_entry.id   2c93b4020bdfa28fad1039d0598809c2
#
_cell.length_a   1.000
_cell.length_b   1.000
_cell.length_c   1.000
_cell.angle_alpha   90.00
_cell.angle_beta   90.00
_cell.angle_gamma   90.00
#
_symmetry.space_group_name_H-M   'P 1'
#
loop_
_entity.id
_entity.type
_entity.pdbx_description
1 polymer ?
#
loop_
_entity_poly.entity_id
_entity_poly.type
_entity_poly.pdbx_seq_one_letter_code
_entity_poly.pdbx_strand_id
1 'polypeptide(L)'
;MIFSIDDLSIFAPSVSLSEDAVTGAIYFVQSIIEGDRGADRPLEITRHRERLRVNLKFQNFRLTYVSINTPLISNPAPIIKARLGNITDGFNRAIAPDSWRTLGSNDYIIDIDGQIHLSTAIGRSWGYGGYHGYSREPYPEFSEADVEYSSGIDFSQDTRQTREIKAAFGRVLDWVCNTGSFKGVSSVELPFEEVKINYGTGQLGTIPDDLLMVFKKYRPTRL
;
A
#
# COMPACT_ATOMS: atom_id res chain seq x y z
N MET A 1 11.42 -9.51 -0.74
CA MET A 1 11.82 -9.57 -2.18
C MET A 1 10.77 -10.38 -2.92
N ILE A 2 10.16 -9.81 -3.95
CA ILE A 2 9.08 -10.46 -4.74
C ILE A 2 9.58 -11.72 -5.46
N PHE A 3 10.81 -11.65 -5.97
CA PHE A 3 11.42 -12.65 -6.80
C PHE A 3 12.87 -12.88 -6.37
N SER A 4 13.26 -14.14 -6.16
CA SER A 4 14.60 -14.52 -5.75
C SER A 4 15.37 -15.21 -6.89
N ILE A 5 16.65 -15.43 -6.73
CA ILE A 5 17.47 -16.20 -7.69
C ILE A 5 16.94 -17.63 -7.82
N ASP A 6 16.43 -18.21 -6.75
CA ASP A 6 15.86 -19.57 -6.78
C ASP A 6 14.61 -19.67 -7.66
N ASP A 7 13.86 -18.55 -7.79
CA ASP A 7 12.66 -18.49 -8.62
C ASP A 7 12.98 -18.54 -10.13
N LEU A 8 14.23 -18.23 -10.54
CA LEU A 8 14.64 -18.19 -11.96
C LEU A 8 14.41 -19.52 -12.66
N SER A 9 14.81 -20.61 -12.03
CA SER A 9 14.70 -21.95 -12.64
C SER A 9 13.26 -22.32 -12.98
N ILE A 10 12.30 -21.76 -12.27
CA ILE A 10 10.88 -22.06 -12.41
C ILE A 10 10.18 -21.05 -13.34
N PHE A 11 10.45 -19.75 -13.16
CA PHE A 11 9.67 -18.69 -13.79
C PHE A 11 10.37 -17.93 -14.91
N ALA A 12 11.70 -18.06 -15.02
CA ALA A 12 12.50 -17.41 -16.07
C ALA A 12 13.70 -18.26 -16.50
N PRO A 13 13.49 -19.54 -16.93
CA PRO A 13 14.58 -20.50 -17.21
C PRO A 13 15.46 -20.10 -18.40
N SER A 14 15.01 -19.17 -19.26
CA SER A 14 15.76 -18.68 -20.43
C SER A 14 16.78 -17.59 -20.08
N VAL A 15 16.74 -17.05 -18.84
CA VAL A 15 17.69 -16.03 -18.39
C VAL A 15 19.03 -16.69 -18.09
N SER A 16 20.05 -16.34 -18.91
CA SER A 16 21.41 -16.87 -18.80
C SER A 16 22.41 -15.71 -18.61
N LEU A 17 22.44 -15.17 -17.40
CA LEU A 17 23.34 -14.10 -17.00
C LEU A 17 24.20 -14.54 -15.81
N SER A 18 25.27 -13.79 -15.51
CA SER A 18 25.98 -13.98 -14.25
C SER A 18 25.09 -13.62 -13.06
N GLU A 19 25.38 -14.17 -11.89
CA GLU A 19 24.57 -13.97 -10.67
C GLU A 19 24.39 -12.48 -10.33
N ASP A 20 25.47 -11.70 -10.43
CA ASP A 20 25.42 -10.24 -10.17
C ASP A 20 24.52 -9.52 -11.19
N ALA A 21 24.63 -9.87 -12.48
CA ALA A 21 23.80 -9.27 -13.53
C ALA A 21 22.32 -9.63 -13.38
N VAL A 22 22.03 -10.87 -12.97
CA VAL A 22 20.66 -11.33 -12.66
C VAL A 22 20.08 -10.56 -11.47
N THR A 23 20.87 -10.42 -10.42
CA THR A 23 20.43 -9.67 -9.21
C THR A 23 20.09 -8.23 -9.58
N GLY A 24 20.94 -7.56 -10.37
CA GLY A 24 20.66 -6.21 -10.87
C GLY A 24 19.39 -6.15 -11.74
N ALA A 25 19.19 -7.15 -12.61
CA ALA A 25 18.01 -7.24 -13.46
C ALA A 25 16.72 -7.43 -12.63
N ILE A 26 16.77 -8.24 -11.56
CA ILE A 26 15.65 -8.44 -10.64
C ILE A 26 15.27 -7.12 -9.97
N TYR A 27 16.21 -6.37 -9.41
CA TYR A 27 15.92 -5.06 -8.80
C TYR A 27 15.35 -4.06 -9.81
N PHE A 28 15.91 -4.03 -11.01
CA PHE A 28 15.41 -3.17 -12.09
C PHE A 28 13.96 -3.50 -12.45
N VAL A 29 13.65 -4.77 -12.65
CA VAL A 29 12.29 -5.24 -12.96
C VAL A 29 11.33 -4.93 -11.80
N GLN A 30 11.77 -5.14 -10.56
CA GLN A 30 10.98 -4.79 -9.38
C GLN A 30 10.63 -3.31 -9.34
N SER A 31 11.60 -2.43 -9.62
CA SER A 31 11.36 -0.99 -9.64
C SER A 31 10.34 -0.55 -10.70
N ILE A 32 10.31 -1.23 -11.85
CA ILE A 32 9.34 -0.97 -12.91
C ILE A 32 7.94 -1.49 -12.54
N ILE A 33 7.87 -2.69 -11.97
CA ILE A 33 6.62 -3.32 -11.56
C ILE A 33 5.95 -2.52 -10.45
N GLU A 34 6.72 -2.04 -9.49
CA GLU A 34 6.24 -1.23 -8.36
C GLU A 34 6.08 0.25 -8.71
N GLY A 35 6.60 0.68 -9.85
CA GLY A 35 6.49 2.05 -10.35
C GLY A 35 5.12 2.37 -10.98
N ASP A 36 5.02 3.59 -11.50
CA ASP A 36 3.80 4.18 -12.08
C ASP A 36 3.20 3.40 -13.26
N ARG A 37 4.03 2.68 -14.01
CA ARG A 37 3.61 1.84 -15.12
C ARG A 37 3.00 0.50 -14.66
N GLY A 38 3.37 0.01 -13.49
CA GLY A 38 2.93 -1.24 -12.89
C GLY A 38 1.89 -1.03 -11.78
N ALA A 39 2.25 -1.49 -10.58
CA ALA A 39 1.38 -1.46 -9.39
C ALA A 39 1.28 -0.08 -8.73
N ASP A 40 2.19 0.84 -9.02
CA ASP A 40 2.31 2.19 -8.40
C ASP A 40 2.39 2.11 -6.85
N ARG A 41 3.02 1.05 -6.35
CA ARG A 41 3.20 0.77 -4.92
C ARG A 41 4.10 -0.43 -4.69
N PRO A 42 4.73 -0.57 -3.51
CA PRO A 42 5.32 -1.84 -3.10
C PRO A 42 4.27 -2.95 -3.04
N LEU A 43 4.60 -4.13 -3.57
CA LEU A 43 3.72 -5.31 -3.51
C LEU A 43 3.95 -6.14 -2.26
N GLU A 44 5.15 -6.10 -1.70
CA GLU A 44 5.48 -6.76 -0.44
C GLU A 44 4.78 -6.10 0.75
N ILE A 45 4.71 -6.83 1.85
CA ILE A 45 4.21 -6.29 3.11
C ILE A 45 5.03 -5.06 3.50
N THR A 46 4.38 -3.92 3.50
CA THR A 46 4.99 -2.62 3.82
C THR A 46 4.15 -1.90 4.86
N ARG A 47 4.83 -1.19 5.77
CA ARG A 47 4.17 -0.34 6.76
C ARG A 47 3.88 1.02 6.12
N HIS A 48 2.64 1.46 6.28
CA HIS A 48 2.14 2.74 5.77
C HIS A 48 1.71 3.62 6.94
N ARG A 49 1.82 4.92 6.74
CA ARG A 49 1.21 5.93 7.60
C ARG A 49 0.52 6.96 6.73
N GLU A 50 -0.75 7.16 6.96
CA GLU A 50 -1.59 8.05 6.17
C GLU A 50 -2.42 8.96 7.07
N ARG A 51 -2.58 10.20 6.62
CA ARG A 51 -3.54 11.12 7.20
C ARG A 51 -4.70 11.30 6.23
N LEU A 52 -5.86 10.85 6.64
CA LEU A 52 -7.04 10.72 5.80
C LEU A 52 -8.17 11.61 6.33
N ARG A 53 -8.97 12.13 5.40
CA ARG A 53 -10.21 12.83 5.76
C ARG A 53 -11.30 11.80 6.03
N VAL A 54 -12.04 12.01 7.12
CA VAL A 54 -13.23 11.22 7.44
C VAL A 54 -14.43 11.81 6.71
N ASN A 55 -15.20 10.95 6.05
CA ASN A 55 -16.48 11.36 5.49
C ASN A 55 -17.46 11.67 6.63
N LEU A 56 -17.82 12.94 6.79
CA LEU A 56 -18.64 13.41 7.90
C LEU A 56 -20.03 12.74 7.94
N LYS A 57 -20.63 12.46 6.77
CA LYS A 57 -21.96 11.87 6.68
C LYS A 57 -22.00 10.40 7.10
N PHE A 58 -20.97 9.64 6.70
CA PHE A 58 -20.93 8.19 6.91
C PHE A 58 -19.94 7.77 8.00
N GLN A 59 -19.16 8.73 8.54
CA GLN A 59 -18.13 8.48 9.53
C GLN A 59 -17.19 7.34 9.10
N ASN A 60 -16.74 7.39 7.86
CA ASN A 60 -15.85 6.40 7.29
C ASN A 60 -14.73 7.05 6.47
N PHE A 61 -13.69 6.27 6.23
CA PHE A 61 -12.59 6.61 5.32
C PHE A 61 -11.99 5.32 4.76
N ARG A 62 -11.19 5.46 3.70
CA ARG A 62 -10.58 4.30 3.03
C ARG A 62 -9.07 4.38 3.08
N LEU A 63 -8.42 3.27 3.40
CA LEU A 63 -6.98 3.12 3.33
C LEU A 63 -6.53 3.04 1.87
N THR A 64 -5.54 3.85 1.50
CA THR A 64 -5.07 3.94 0.11
C THR A 64 -4.45 2.64 -0.38
N TYR A 65 -3.69 1.98 0.49
CA TYR A 65 -2.89 0.81 0.12
C TYR A 65 -3.52 -0.53 0.52
N VAL A 66 -4.80 -0.56 0.88
CA VAL A 66 -5.55 -1.80 1.15
C VAL A 66 -6.57 -2.05 0.07
N SER A 67 -6.65 -3.28 -0.39
CA SER A 67 -7.65 -3.76 -1.33
C SER A 67 -7.82 -5.27 -1.18
N ILE A 68 -8.78 -5.84 -1.89
CA ILE A 68 -8.97 -7.30 -1.94
C ILE A 68 -7.73 -8.06 -2.44
N ASN A 69 -6.91 -7.40 -3.29
CA ASN A 69 -5.68 -7.98 -3.84
C ASN A 69 -4.45 -7.72 -2.95
N THR A 70 -4.52 -6.76 -2.05
CA THR A 70 -3.45 -6.36 -1.12
C THR A 70 -4.06 -6.17 0.25
N PRO A 71 -4.29 -7.28 0.96
CA PRO A 71 -5.05 -7.25 2.21
C PRO A 71 -4.31 -6.48 3.32
N LEU A 72 -5.09 -5.98 4.25
CA LEU A 72 -4.58 -5.47 5.51
C LEU A 72 -3.97 -6.62 6.32
N ILE A 73 -2.79 -6.38 6.88
CA ILE A 73 -2.16 -7.32 7.80
C ILE A 73 -2.69 -7.04 9.20
N SER A 74 -3.31 -8.04 9.81
CA SER A 74 -3.95 -7.91 11.12
C SER A 74 -2.99 -8.00 12.31
N ASN A 75 -1.77 -8.45 12.09
CA ASN A 75 -0.74 -8.54 13.12
C ASN A 75 0.59 -7.93 12.62
N PRO A 76 1.04 -6.78 13.15
CA PRO A 76 0.38 -5.99 14.19
C PRO A 76 -0.93 -5.33 13.72
N ALA A 77 -1.86 -5.18 14.64
CA ALA A 77 -3.12 -4.48 14.36
C ALA A 77 -2.87 -3.00 13.96
N PRO A 78 -3.72 -2.42 13.11
CA PRO A 78 -3.60 -1.02 12.73
C PRO A 78 -3.76 -0.11 13.94
N ILE A 79 -2.98 0.98 13.96
CA ILE A 79 -3.11 2.03 14.96
C ILE A 79 -3.88 3.18 14.32
N ILE A 80 -5.06 3.46 14.81
CA ILE A 80 -5.94 4.51 14.29
C ILE A 80 -6.07 5.60 15.34
N LYS A 81 -5.70 6.82 14.97
CA LYS A 81 -5.97 8.02 15.75
C LYS A 81 -6.96 8.87 14.96
N ALA A 82 -8.08 9.22 15.56
CA ALA A 82 -9.07 10.09 14.94
C ALA A 82 -9.13 11.43 15.65
N ARG A 83 -9.27 12.49 14.87
CA ARG A 83 -9.41 13.87 15.34
C ARG A 83 -10.88 14.25 15.33
N LEU A 84 -11.37 14.73 16.45
CA LEU A 84 -12.70 15.31 16.52
C LEU A 84 -12.77 16.56 15.65
N GLY A 85 -13.82 16.68 14.85
CA GLY A 85 -14.17 17.91 14.16
C GLY A 85 -14.43 19.06 15.13
N ASN A 86 -14.61 20.27 14.61
CA ASN A 86 -14.96 21.42 15.40
C ASN A 86 -16.32 21.21 16.09
N ILE A 87 -16.28 20.73 17.31
CA ILE A 87 -17.46 20.71 18.16
C ILE A 87 -17.61 22.14 18.68
N THR A 88 -18.66 22.82 18.26
CA THR A 88 -19.03 24.10 18.83
C THR A 88 -20.06 23.86 19.92
N ASP A 89 -19.93 24.54 21.08
CA ASP A 89 -21.01 24.63 22.04
C ASP A 89 -22.19 25.41 21.41
N GLY A 90 -23.34 25.41 22.04
CA GLY A 90 -24.51 26.16 21.59
C GLY A 90 -24.27 27.66 21.41
N PHE A 91 -23.07 28.18 21.74
CA PHE A 91 -22.59 29.54 21.56
C PHE A 91 -21.50 29.67 20.48
N ASN A 92 -21.33 28.65 19.61
CA ASN A 92 -20.30 28.57 18.57
C ASN A 92 -18.84 28.66 19.09
N ARG A 93 -18.58 28.24 20.32
CA ARG A 93 -17.22 28.13 20.85
C ARG A 93 -16.67 26.75 20.57
N ALA A 94 -15.47 26.67 20.02
CA ALA A 94 -14.79 25.40 19.83
C ALA A 94 -14.50 24.73 21.19
N ILE A 95 -15.09 23.58 21.46
CA ILE A 95 -14.96 22.87 22.75
C ILE A 95 -13.63 22.09 22.81
N ALA A 96 -13.12 21.59 21.69
CA ALA A 96 -11.84 20.88 21.65
C ALA A 96 -11.26 20.83 20.22
N PRO A 97 -10.61 21.92 19.75
CA PRO A 97 -10.22 22.01 18.35
C PRO A 97 -9.14 21.04 17.90
N ASP A 98 -8.40 20.37 18.78
CA ASP A 98 -7.22 19.58 18.43
C ASP A 98 -7.04 18.26 19.18
N SER A 99 -8.10 17.67 19.70
CA SER A 99 -7.97 16.40 20.42
C SER A 99 -7.92 15.20 19.48
N TRP A 100 -6.75 14.59 19.35
CA TRP A 100 -6.58 13.29 18.74
C TRP A 100 -6.87 12.19 19.76
N ARG A 101 -7.67 11.21 19.37
CA ARG A 101 -7.97 10.03 20.18
C ARG A 101 -7.47 8.77 19.46
N THR A 102 -6.72 7.95 20.18
CA THR A 102 -6.42 6.59 19.72
C THR A 102 -7.65 5.72 19.88
N LEU A 103 -8.08 5.07 18.81
CA LEU A 103 -9.25 4.22 18.76
C LEU A 103 -8.90 2.79 19.20
N GLY A 104 -9.78 2.18 20.00
CA GLY A 104 -9.69 0.76 20.33
C GLY A 104 -10.35 -0.10 19.26
N SER A 105 -10.14 -1.42 19.31
CA SER A 105 -10.68 -2.38 18.34
C SER A 105 -12.22 -2.38 18.26
N ASN A 106 -12.92 -1.93 19.30
CA ASN A 106 -14.37 -1.83 19.33
C ASN A 106 -14.91 -0.51 18.76
N ASP A 107 -14.01 0.42 18.46
CA ASP A 107 -14.35 1.76 18.02
C ASP A 107 -14.50 1.87 16.50
N TYR A 108 -14.14 0.81 15.77
CA TYR A 108 -14.21 0.79 14.31
C TYR A 108 -14.40 -0.62 13.77
N ILE A 109 -14.85 -0.69 12.52
CA ILE A 109 -14.90 -1.91 11.71
C ILE A 109 -14.09 -1.66 10.45
N ILE A 110 -13.30 -2.65 10.02
CA ILE A 110 -12.52 -2.59 8.79
C ILE A 110 -13.08 -3.63 7.82
N ASP A 111 -13.46 -3.17 6.63
CA ASP A 111 -13.87 -4.04 5.55
C ASP A 111 -12.68 -4.61 4.78
N ILE A 112 -12.90 -5.68 4.06
CA ILE A 112 -11.86 -6.40 3.29
C ILE A 112 -11.19 -5.52 2.22
N ASP A 113 -11.88 -4.48 1.75
CA ASP A 113 -11.37 -3.53 0.75
C ASP A 113 -10.66 -2.32 1.38
N GLY A 114 -10.48 -2.33 2.72
CA GLY A 114 -9.77 -1.28 3.46
C GLY A 114 -10.64 -0.09 3.84
N GLN A 115 -11.96 -0.19 3.71
CA GLN A 115 -12.85 0.83 4.24
C GLN A 115 -12.99 0.69 5.75
N ILE A 116 -12.78 1.78 6.48
CA ILE A 116 -12.91 1.85 7.92
C ILE A 116 -14.16 2.63 8.26
N HIS A 117 -15.05 1.99 9.01
CA HIS A 117 -16.26 2.59 9.56
C HIS A 117 -16.05 2.88 11.03
N LEU A 118 -16.16 4.13 11.42
CA LEU A 118 -16.04 4.56 12.79
C LEU A 118 -17.36 4.34 13.54
N SER A 119 -17.29 3.77 14.72
CA SER A 119 -18.49 3.56 15.53
C SER A 119 -19.00 4.89 16.07
N THR A 120 -20.22 5.26 15.70
CA THR A 120 -20.89 6.45 16.24
C THR A 120 -21.19 6.34 17.74
N ALA A 121 -21.11 5.12 18.30
CA ALA A 121 -21.27 4.89 19.75
C ALA A 121 -20.14 5.51 20.57
N ILE A 122 -18.99 5.83 19.96
CA ILE A 122 -17.86 6.48 20.65
C ILE A 122 -18.27 7.83 21.23
N GLY A 123 -19.15 8.57 20.55
CA GLY A 123 -19.70 9.84 21.04
C GLY A 123 -20.50 9.71 22.35
N ARG A 124 -21.06 8.52 22.63
CA ARG A 124 -21.84 8.29 23.86
C ARG A 124 -20.97 8.11 25.10
N SER A 125 -19.71 7.74 24.95
CA SER A 125 -18.77 7.52 26.06
C SER A 125 -18.09 8.79 26.58
N TRP A 126 -18.22 9.91 25.89
CA TRP A 126 -17.76 11.19 26.39
C TRP A 126 -18.80 11.72 27.38
N GLY A 127 -18.66 11.29 28.64
CA GLY A 127 -19.51 11.69 29.71
C GLY A 127 -19.44 13.18 30.00
N TYR A 128 -20.13 13.99 29.24
CA TYR A 128 -20.63 15.26 29.71
C TYR A 128 -21.85 14.95 30.57
N GLY A 129 -21.61 14.97 31.87
CA GLY A 129 -22.66 14.75 32.88
C GLY A 129 -23.86 15.64 32.65
N GLY A 130 -24.99 15.00 32.55
CA GLY A 130 -26.28 15.42 32.98
C GLY A 130 -26.73 16.83 32.60
N TYR A 131 -27.48 16.93 31.54
CA TYR A 131 -28.71 17.70 31.52
C TYR A 131 -29.70 17.01 30.59
N HIS A 132 -30.75 16.44 31.13
CA HIS A 132 -31.89 15.93 30.39
C HIS A 132 -32.67 17.10 29.77
N GLY A 133 -32.18 17.58 28.63
CA GLY A 133 -32.91 18.49 27.77
C GLY A 133 -32.94 17.89 26.37
N TYR A 134 -34.08 17.90 25.71
CA TYR A 134 -34.29 17.43 24.33
C TYR A 134 -33.50 18.23 23.27
N SER A 135 -32.18 18.33 23.41
CA SER A 135 -31.31 18.83 22.37
C SER A 135 -30.77 17.58 21.65
N ARG A 136 -31.10 17.46 20.36
CA ARG A 136 -30.32 16.64 19.42
C ARG A 136 -28.93 17.27 19.33
N GLU A 137 -28.10 17.01 20.35
CA GLU A 137 -26.68 17.38 20.24
C GLU A 137 -26.09 16.59 19.06
N PRO A 138 -25.49 17.29 18.09
CA PRO A 138 -24.80 16.59 17.02
C PRO A 138 -23.71 15.73 17.67
N TYR A 139 -23.71 14.44 17.36
CA TYR A 139 -22.66 13.53 17.80
C TYR A 139 -21.32 14.10 17.36
N PRO A 140 -20.27 14.03 18.20
CA PRO A 140 -18.94 14.46 17.80
C PRO A 140 -18.54 13.67 16.56
N GLU A 141 -18.39 14.38 15.45
CA GLU A 141 -17.99 13.80 14.17
C GLU A 141 -16.48 13.87 14.08
N PHE A 142 -15.88 12.77 13.70
CA PHE A 142 -14.45 12.77 13.36
C PHE A 142 -14.24 13.42 12.00
N SER A 143 -13.26 14.29 11.89
CA SER A 143 -12.93 15.00 10.65
C SER A 143 -11.71 14.45 9.93
N GLU A 144 -10.77 13.91 10.68
CA GLU A 144 -9.51 13.38 10.18
C GLU A 144 -9.11 12.11 10.95
N ALA A 145 -8.36 11.24 10.28
CA ALA A 145 -7.74 10.08 10.87
C ALA A 145 -6.25 10.02 10.49
N ASP A 146 -5.38 9.72 11.45
CA ASP A 146 -3.96 9.36 11.26
C ASP A 146 -3.85 7.86 11.52
N VAL A 147 -3.50 7.10 10.49
CA VAL A 147 -3.54 5.65 10.51
C VAL A 147 -2.17 5.07 10.19
N GLU A 148 -1.68 4.20 11.07
CA GLU A 148 -0.51 3.37 10.81
C GLU A 148 -0.96 1.92 10.64
N TYR A 149 -0.58 1.29 9.55
CA TYR A 149 -0.96 -0.08 9.23
C TYR A 149 0.06 -0.75 8.32
N SER A 150 -0.03 -2.06 8.17
CA SER A 150 0.74 -2.82 7.19
C SER A 150 -0.20 -3.44 6.17
N SER A 151 0.17 -3.38 4.90
CA SER A 151 -0.56 -4.05 3.82
C SER A 151 0.41 -4.59 2.78
N GLY A 152 -0.03 -5.56 2.00
CA GLY A 152 0.80 -6.16 0.96
C GLY A 152 0.61 -7.67 0.88
N ILE A 153 1.49 -8.30 0.11
CA ILE A 153 1.45 -9.73 -0.17
C ILE A 153 2.64 -10.40 0.52
N ASP A 154 2.37 -11.49 1.22
CA ASP A 154 3.42 -12.32 1.81
C ASP A 154 3.97 -13.30 0.75
N PHE A 155 5.12 -12.94 0.16
CA PHE A 155 5.79 -13.77 -0.85
C PHE A 155 6.52 -14.99 -0.28
N SER A 156 6.57 -15.15 1.04
CA SER A 156 7.06 -16.39 1.66
C SER A 156 6.05 -17.54 1.54
N GLN A 157 4.77 -17.21 1.31
CA GLN A 157 3.71 -18.19 1.16
C GLN A 157 3.52 -18.58 -0.31
N ASP A 158 3.46 -19.88 -0.56
CA ASP A 158 3.21 -20.41 -1.90
C ASP A 158 1.71 -20.46 -2.20
N THR A 159 1.13 -19.32 -2.50
CA THR A 159 -0.28 -19.17 -2.87
C THR A 159 -0.44 -19.06 -4.39
N ARG A 160 -1.67 -19.25 -4.89
CA ARG A 160 -1.98 -19.01 -6.31
C ARG A 160 -1.62 -17.57 -6.73
N GLN A 161 -1.88 -16.60 -5.85
CA GLN A 161 -1.60 -15.20 -6.11
C GLN A 161 -0.09 -14.93 -6.21
N THR A 162 0.70 -15.46 -5.29
CA THR A 162 2.16 -15.26 -5.30
C THR A 162 2.79 -15.93 -6.52
N ARG A 163 2.33 -17.12 -6.91
CA ARG A 163 2.76 -17.80 -8.15
C ARG A 163 2.41 -16.99 -9.40
N GLU A 164 1.20 -16.42 -9.48
CA GLU A 164 0.78 -15.59 -10.62
C GLU A 164 1.67 -14.36 -10.77
N ILE A 165 1.99 -13.69 -9.65
CA ILE A 165 2.87 -12.52 -9.64
C ILE A 165 4.30 -12.91 -10.03
N LYS A 166 4.83 -13.98 -9.45
CA LYS A 166 6.17 -14.48 -9.78
C LYS A 166 6.28 -14.90 -11.25
N ALA A 167 5.27 -15.54 -11.80
CA ALA A 167 5.23 -15.90 -13.22
C ALA A 167 5.16 -14.66 -14.13
N ALA A 168 4.41 -13.64 -13.74
CA ALA A 168 4.38 -12.39 -14.48
C ALA A 168 5.72 -11.64 -14.38
N PHE A 169 6.33 -11.62 -13.19
CA PHE A 169 7.66 -11.06 -12.96
C PHE A 169 8.71 -11.75 -13.85
N GLY A 170 8.72 -13.09 -13.86
CA GLY A 170 9.63 -13.87 -14.68
C GLY A 170 9.54 -13.55 -16.17
N ARG A 171 8.31 -13.33 -16.70
CA ARG A 171 8.11 -12.89 -18.10
C ARG A 171 8.69 -11.52 -18.38
N VAL A 172 8.52 -10.55 -17.45
CA VAL A 172 9.13 -9.22 -17.59
C VAL A 172 10.65 -9.33 -17.53
N LEU A 173 11.17 -10.14 -16.60
CA LEU A 173 12.61 -10.37 -16.45
C LEU A 173 13.21 -11.00 -17.72
N ASP A 174 12.56 -12.03 -18.24
CA ASP A 174 12.96 -12.69 -19.49
C ASP A 174 12.99 -11.70 -20.67
N TRP A 175 11.95 -10.90 -20.81
CA TRP A 175 11.92 -9.84 -21.82
C TRP A 175 13.06 -8.84 -21.65
N VAL A 176 13.30 -8.36 -20.43
CA VAL A 176 14.38 -7.40 -20.12
C VAL A 176 15.75 -7.99 -20.46
N CYS A 177 16.01 -9.24 -20.10
CA CYS A 177 17.29 -9.88 -20.30
C CYS A 177 17.54 -10.27 -21.77
N ASN A 178 16.52 -10.73 -22.48
CA ASN A 178 16.66 -11.30 -23.82
C ASN A 178 16.36 -10.32 -24.96
N THR A 179 15.52 -9.30 -24.73
CA THR A 179 15.00 -8.47 -25.83
C THR A 179 15.62 -7.09 -25.91
N GLY A 180 16.26 -6.57 -24.87
CA GLY A 180 16.82 -5.30 -25.16
C GLY A 180 17.43 -4.43 -24.08
N SER A 181 17.07 -4.54 -22.85
CA SER A 181 17.56 -3.55 -21.87
C SER A 181 18.87 -3.97 -21.21
N PHE A 182 19.10 -5.28 -21.05
CA PHE A 182 20.33 -5.81 -20.44
C PHE A 182 21.29 -6.46 -21.45
N LYS A 183 20.94 -6.50 -22.71
CA LYS A 183 21.84 -6.97 -23.76
C LYS A 183 22.98 -5.95 -23.94
N GLY A 184 24.06 -6.15 -23.21
CA GLY A 184 25.21 -5.24 -23.19
C GLY A 184 25.47 -4.52 -21.87
N VAL A 185 24.77 -4.87 -20.79
CA VAL A 185 25.14 -4.41 -19.44
C VAL A 185 26.45 -5.07 -19.04
N SER A 186 27.50 -4.27 -18.91
CA SER A 186 28.85 -4.75 -18.56
C SER A 186 29.08 -4.78 -17.05
N SER A 187 28.32 -4.00 -16.28
CA SER A 187 28.42 -3.98 -14.82
C SER A 187 27.20 -3.36 -14.19
N VAL A 188 26.84 -3.84 -12.99
CA VAL A 188 25.84 -3.23 -12.11
C VAL A 188 26.59 -2.80 -10.85
N GLU A 189 26.68 -1.50 -10.61
CA GLU A 189 27.19 -0.98 -9.35
C GLU A 189 26.01 -0.77 -8.39
N LEU A 190 26.06 -1.43 -7.24
CA LEU A 190 25.11 -1.26 -6.14
C LEU A 190 25.76 -0.43 -5.02
N PRO A 191 25.76 0.90 -5.07
CA PRO A 191 26.05 1.68 -3.88
C PRO A 191 24.84 1.60 -2.92
N PHE A 192 25.11 1.73 -1.64
CA PHE A 192 24.20 1.43 -0.52
C PHE A 192 22.82 2.10 -0.55
N GLU A 193 22.53 3.03 -1.46
CA GLU A 193 21.25 3.74 -1.56
C GLU A 193 20.77 4.03 -3.00
N GLU A 194 21.58 3.80 -4.02
CA GLU A 194 21.17 4.00 -5.41
C GLU A 194 21.70 2.89 -6.31
N VAL A 195 20.81 2.22 -7.03
CA VAL A 195 21.19 1.27 -8.09
C VAL A 195 21.58 2.06 -9.32
N LYS A 196 22.88 2.22 -9.57
CA LYS A 196 23.37 2.76 -10.84
C LYS A 196 23.60 1.62 -11.82
N ILE A 197 22.75 1.54 -12.83
CA ILE A 197 22.90 0.57 -13.90
C ILE A 197 23.59 1.27 -15.06
N ASN A 198 24.83 0.89 -15.35
CA ASN A 198 25.54 1.39 -16.53
C ASN A 198 25.07 0.61 -17.76
N TYR A 199 24.29 1.26 -18.59
CA TYR A 199 23.84 0.71 -19.86
C TYR A 199 24.93 0.85 -20.91
N GLY A 200 25.30 -0.24 -21.58
CA GLY A 200 25.91 -0.14 -22.91
C GLY A 200 24.94 0.60 -23.86
N THR A 201 25.44 1.20 -24.92
CA THR A 201 24.75 2.11 -25.85
C THR A 201 23.48 1.55 -26.55
N GLY A 202 22.82 0.52 -26.00
CA GLY A 202 21.55 -0.01 -26.47
C GLY A 202 20.37 0.83 -26.02
N GLN A 203 19.51 1.24 -26.94
CA GLN A 203 18.26 1.90 -26.60
C GLN A 203 17.42 0.99 -25.69
N LEU A 204 17.03 1.51 -24.53
CA LEU A 204 16.03 0.89 -23.63
C LEU A 204 14.73 0.67 -24.42
N GLY A 205 14.51 -0.54 -24.89
CA GLY A 205 13.22 -0.93 -25.45
C GLY A 205 12.13 -0.73 -24.38
N THR A 206 11.03 -0.09 -24.75
CA THR A 206 9.90 0.10 -23.83
C THR A 206 9.30 -1.27 -23.50
N ILE A 207 9.26 -1.64 -22.22
CA ILE A 207 8.59 -2.89 -21.80
C ILE A 207 7.13 -2.84 -22.28
N PRO A 208 6.65 -3.87 -22.98
CA PRO A 208 5.28 -3.93 -23.46
C PRO A 208 4.26 -3.82 -22.32
N ASP A 209 3.21 -3.04 -22.53
CA ASP A 209 2.20 -2.78 -21.50
C ASP A 209 1.40 -4.03 -21.11
N ASP A 210 1.26 -5.00 -22.02
CA ASP A 210 0.61 -6.28 -21.76
C ASP A 210 1.34 -7.12 -20.71
N LEU A 211 2.68 -7.06 -20.66
CA LEU A 211 3.47 -7.71 -19.62
C LEU A 211 3.24 -7.07 -18.23
N LEU A 212 2.88 -5.79 -18.19
CA LEU A 212 2.65 -5.06 -16.95
C LEU A 212 1.18 -5.10 -16.49
N MET A 213 0.26 -5.59 -17.32
CA MET A 213 -1.19 -5.57 -17.00
C MET A 213 -1.54 -6.33 -15.71
N VAL A 214 -0.84 -7.44 -15.42
CA VAL A 214 -1.07 -8.24 -14.20
C VAL A 214 -0.84 -7.39 -12.95
N PHE A 215 0.11 -6.47 -12.98
CA PHE A 215 0.47 -5.64 -11.83
C PHE A 215 -0.47 -4.44 -11.66
N LYS A 216 -1.09 -3.95 -12.73
CA LYS A 216 -2.03 -2.82 -12.68
C LYS A 216 -3.25 -3.08 -11.78
N LYS A 217 -3.64 -4.35 -11.57
CA LYS A 217 -4.73 -4.73 -10.66
C LYS A 217 -4.41 -4.48 -9.17
N TYR A 218 -3.14 -4.25 -8.86
CA TYR A 218 -2.67 -3.97 -7.49
C TYR A 218 -2.52 -2.49 -7.20
N ARG A 219 -2.87 -1.62 -8.14
CA ARG A 219 -2.77 -0.17 -7.96
C ARG A 219 -3.58 0.31 -6.77
N PRO A 220 -3.06 1.32 -6.03
CA PRO A 220 -3.83 1.95 -4.97
C PRO A 220 -5.13 2.55 -5.52
N THR A 221 -6.17 2.49 -4.73
CA THR A 221 -7.41 3.19 -5.07
C THR A 221 -7.18 4.68 -4.79
N ARG A 222 -6.96 5.46 -5.84
CA ARG A 222 -6.93 6.93 -5.71
C ARG A 222 -8.39 7.40 -5.67
N LEU A 223 -8.76 8.07 -4.57
CA LEU A 223 -10.05 8.76 -4.39
C LEU A 223 -9.98 10.18 -4.96
#